data_b86221e6712bc37c6caaf50699bf57cd
#
_entry.id   b86221e6712bc37c6caaf50699bf57cd
#
_cell.length_a   1.000
_cell.length_b   1.000
_cell.length_c   1.000
_cell.angle_alpha   90.00
_cell.angle_beta   90.00
_cell.angle_gamma   90.00
#
_symmetry.space_group_name_H-M   'P 1'
#
loop_
_entity.id
_entity.type
_entity.pdbx_description
1 polymer ?
#
loop_
_entity_poly.entity_id
_entity_poly.type
_entity_poly.pdbx_seq_one_letter_code
_entity_poly.pdbx_strand_id
1 'polypeptide(L)'
;MGSVFSLLASLAPASLDIRRSNAPVDDGQAENQDRAGTIKPLLVIFGSANRAWNTENWTEVSDTVRGGQSKAMLKYLDRSDRTAGVSLEGMLDTKTLGGAGFASQVYRHPISLPMADRYSAFFLEVEPVEEGHQGLVRTFTFGARDRPLGSPNESALTYQFDFQLPALVTVQRDSASTKLDQLVRISIPFNKLVPTFRGRPKSDEKPFDPHQITQISFMARSFFNHQSGPFLLNIRRLGLE
;
A
#
# COMPACT_ATOMS: atom_id res chain seq x y z
N MET A 1 11.53 -53.75 16.01
CA MET A 1 11.29 -53.24 14.64
C MET A 1 9.92 -52.58 14.64
N GLY A 2 9.87 -51.27 14.72
CA GLY A 2 8.64 -50.51 14.75
C GLY A 2 8.90 -49.18 14.03
N SER A 3 8.35 -49.10 12.84
CA SER A 3 8.49 -47.96 11.95
C SER A 3 7.60 -46.83 12.43
N VAL A 4 8.20 -45.65 12.72
CA VAL A 4 7.47 -44.41 13.05
C VAL A 4 7.29 -43.64 11.77
N PHE A 5 6.07 -43.65 11.22
CA PHE A 5 5.68 -42.74 10.13
C PHE A 5 5.42 -41.33 10.71
N SER A 6 6.28 -40.41 10.39
CA SER A 6 6.09 -39.00 10.66
C SER A 6 5.16 -38.40 9.59
N LEU A 7 3.93 -38.01 9.99
CA LEU A 7 3.03 -37.21 9.16
C LEU A 7 3.51 -35.75 9.20
N LEU A 8 4.17 -35.30 8.16
CA LEU A 8 4.36 -33.88 7.87
C LEU A 8 3.05 -33.33 7.27
N ALA A 9 2.25 -32.68 8.11
CA ALA A 9 1.14 -31.88 7.63
C ALA A 9 1.67 -30.63 6.93
N SER A 10 1.55 -30.60 5.61
CA SER A 10 1.80 -29.42 4.79
C SER A 10 0.71 -28.39 5.08
N LEU A 11 1.05 -27.33 5.80
CA LEU A 11 0.21 -26.15 5.94
C LEU A 11 0.30 -25.35 4.62
N ALA A 12 -0.72 -25.49 3.77
CA ALA A 12 -0.94 -24.61 2.64
C ALA A 12 -1.27 -23.20 3.15
N PRO A 13 -0.75 -22.13 2.50
CA PRO A 13 -1.08 -20.77 2.90
C PRO A 13 -2.58 -20.51 2.64
N ALA A 14 -3.25 -19.92 3.65
CA ALA A 14 -4.63 -19.52 3.55
C ALA A 14 -4.78 -18.47 2.44
N SER A 15 -5.39 -18.87 1.31
CA SER A 15 -5.87 -17.93 0.31
C SER A 15 -7.12 -17.24 0.85
N LEU A 16 -7.19 -15.92 0.72
CA LEU A 16 -8.38 -15.15 1.07
C LEU A 16 -9.47 -15.47 0.02
N ASP A 17 -10.27 -16.51 0.30
CA ASP A 17 -11.35 -16.93 -0.59
C ASP A 17 -12.59 -16.07 -0.34
N ILE A 18 -12.87 -15.14 -1.25
CA ILE A 18 -14.02 -14.21 -1.21
C ILE A 18 -15.36 -14.93 -1.48
N ARG A 19 -15.38 -16.26 -1.65
CA ARG A 19 -16.55 -17.00 -2.13
C ARG A 19 -17.46 -17.63 -1.08
N ARG A 20 -17.31 -17.40 0.22
CA ARG A 20 -18.18 -18.05 1.23
C ARG A 20 -18.78 -17.08 2.24
N SER A 21 -19.87 -16.41 1.86
CA SER A 21 -21.02 -16.18 2.73
C SER A 21 -22.25 -15.88 1.90
N ASN A 22 -23.26 -16.76 1.95
CA ASN A 22 -24.63 -16.54 1.41
C ASN A 22 -25.44 -15.68 2.40
N ALA A 23 -24.91 -14.59 2.88
CA ALA A 23 -25.68 -13.51 3.50
C ALA A 23 -25.75 -12.36 2.50
N PRO A 24 -26.81 -11.53 2.47
CA PRO A 24 -26.84 -10.36 1.63
C PRO A 24 -25.65 -9.51 2.05
N VAL A 25 -24.67 -9.43 1.16
CA VAL A 25 -23.42 -8.74 1.37
C VAL A 25 -23.76 -7.27 1.24
N ASP A 26 -23.78 -6.56 2.35
CA ASP A 26 -23.53 -5.12 2.34
C ASP A 26 -22.05 -4.98 1.96
N ASP A 27 -21.80 -4.83 0.66
CA ASP A 27 -20.48 -4.91 0.04
C ASP A 27 -19.55 -3.75 0.43
N GLY A 28 -19.98 -2.89 1.35
CA GLY A 28 -19.23 -1.70 1.73
C GLY A 28 -18.88 -0.85 0.49
N GLN A 29 -19.79 -0.81 -0.51
CA GLN A 29 -19.67 0.05 -1.67
C GLN A 29 -19.86 1.48 -1.20
N ALA A 30 -18.74 2.16 -0.89
CA ALA A 30 -18.76 3.60 -0.78
C ALA A 30 -19.00 4.16 -2.18
N GLU A 31 -20.11 4.86 -2.38
CA GLU A 31 -20.42 5.54 -3.62
C GLU A 31 -19.68 6.89 -3.63
N ASN A 32 -18.91 7.15 -4.66
CA ASN A 32 -18.32 8.46 -4.89
C ASN A 32 -19.03 9.13 -6.08
N GLN A 33 -19.67 10.26 -5.83
CA GLN A 33 -20.24 11.07 -6.92
C GLN A 33 -19.15 11.94 -7.53
N ASP A 34 -18.94 11.81 -8.84
CA ASP A 34 -18.14 12.78 -9.58
C ASP A 34 -18.90 14.12 -9.73
N ARG A 35 -18.23 15.15 -10.26
CA ARG A 35 -18.87 16.47 -10.51
C ARG A 35 -20.05 16.42 -11.50
N ALA A 36 -20.23 15.31 -12.21
CA ALA A 36 -21.31 15.05 -13.15
C ALA A 36 -22.45 14.22 -12.55
N GLY A 37 -22.38 13.83 -11.26
CA GLY A 37 -23.39 13.01 -10.58
C GLY A 37 -23.35 11.54 -10.93
N THR A 38 -22.32 11.07 -11.63
CA THR A 38 -22.15 9.65 -11.98
C THR A 38 -21.59 8.89 -10.77
N ILE A 39 -22.31 7.88 -10.33
CA ILE A 39 -21.85 7.00 -9.25
C ILE A 39 -20.81 6.03 -9.83
N LYS A 40 -19.55 6.17 -9.40
CA LYS A 40 -18.51 5.20 -9.74
C LYS A 40 -18.43 4.12 -8.66
N PRO A 41 -18.34 2.84 -9.05
CA PRO A 41 -18.17 1.78 -8.07
C PRO A 41 -16.81 1.94 -7.36
N LEU A 42 -16.82 1.78 -6.05
CA LEU A 42 -15.61 1.72 -5.23
C LEU A 42 -15.50 0.34 -4.60
N LEU A 43 -14.31 -0.24 -4.61
CA LEU A 43 -13.99 -1.47 -3.90
C LEU A 43 -12.87 -1.21 -2.90
N VAL A 44 -13.16 -1.28 -1.62
CA VAL A 44 -12.14 -1.14 -0.58
C VAL A 44 -11.38 -2.46 -0.44
N ILE A 45 -10.05 -2.41 -0.54
CA ILE A 45 -9.14 -3.56 -0.31
C ILE A 45 -8.70 -3.61 1.15
N PHE A 46 -8.37 -2.45 1.75
CA PHE A 46 -8.03 -2.31 3.16
C PHE A 46 -8.68 -1.06 3.75
N GLY A 47 -9.11 -1.12 5.01
CA GLY A 47 -9.62 0.01 5.77
C GLY A 47 -11.15 0.12 5.78
N SER A 48 -11.87 -1.01 5.71
CA SER A 48 -13.33 -1.06 5.95
C SER A 48 -13.66 -2.13 6.99
N ALA A 49 -14.90 -2.14 7.47
CA ALA A 49 -15.36 -3.09 8.48
C ALA A 49 -15.14 -4.56 8.04
N ASN A 50 -15.40 -4.87 6.77
CA ASN A 50 -15.22 -6.21 6.21
C ASN A 50 -13.78 -6.51 5.78
N ARG A 51 -12.92 -5.49 5.69
CA ARG A 51 -11.53 -5.57 5.21
C ARG A 51 -10.63 -4.66 6.05
N ALA A 52 -10.58 -4.96 7.34
CA ALA A 52 -9.74 -4.24 8.28
C ALA A 52 -8.24 -4.43 7.94
N TRP A 53 -7.43 -3.49 8.34
CA TRP A 53 -5.99 -3.62 8.27
C TRP A 53 -5.52 -4.76 9.19
N ASN A 54 -4.52 -5.51 8.75
CA ASN A 54 -3.78 -6.45 9.59
C ASN A 54 -2.28 -6.23 9.38
N THR A 55 -1.65 -5.53 10.32
CA THR A 55 -0.22 -5.17 10.22
C THR A 55 0.70 -6.39 10.27
N GLU A 56 0.26 -7.52 10.81
CA GLU A 56 1.03 -8.77 10.85
C GLU A 56 1.24 -9.41 9.48
N ASN A 57 0.38 -9.06 8.50
CA ASN A 57 0.49 -9.52 7.12
C ASN A 57 1.47 -8.69 6.28
N TRP A 58 2.10 -7.69 6.88
CA TRP A 58 3.06 -6.81 6.23
C TRP A 58 4.46 -7.09 6.73
N THR A 59 5.42 -7.05 5.84
CA THR A 59 6.82 -7.34 6.14
C THR A 59 7.69 -6.19 5.66
N GLU A 60 8.64 -5.79 6.49
CA GLU A 60 9.65 -4.82 6.10
C GLU A 60 10.55 -5.36 4.99
N VAL A 61 10.79 -4.54 3.97
CA VAL A 61 11.84 -4.73 2.97
C VAL A 61 12.56 -3.39 2.79
N SER A 62 13.84 -3.36 3.15
CA SER A 62 14.63 -2.14 3.13
C SER A 62 16.02 -2.37 2.55
N ASP A 63 16.79 -1.29 2.44
CA ASP A 63 18.18 -1.31 1.95
C ASP A 63 19.14 -2.04 2.91
N THR A 64 18.68 -2.46 4.08
CA THR A 64 19.44 -3.28 5.03
C THR A 64 19.97 -4.58 4.39
N VAL A 65 19.27 -5.12 3.37
CA VAL A 65 19.73 -6.25 2.55
C VAL A 65 21.04 -5.96 1.79
N ARG A 66 21.45 -4.69 1.70
CA ARG A 66 22.68 -4.22 1.07
C ARG A 66 23.60 -3.50 2.05
N GLY A 67 23.36 -3.62 3.35
CA GLY A 67 24.11 -2.93 4.40
C GLY A 67 23.66 -1.50 4.68
N GLY A 68 22.52 -1.05 4.14
CA GLY A 68 21.91 0.24 4.46
C GLY A 68 21.30 0.27 5.87
N GLN A 69 20.83 1.43 6.29
CA GLN A 69 20.26 1.65 7.63
C GLN A 69 18.82 2.18 7.60
N SER A 70 18.19 2.25 6.42
CA SER A 70 16.80 2.67 6.33
C SER A 70 15.88 1.64 6.97
N LYS A 71 14.81 2.12 7.64
CA LYS A 71 13.83 1.27 8.33
C LYS A 71 12.42 1.79 8.12
N ALA A 72 11.46 0.87 8.00
CA ALA A 72 10.04 1.15 7.94
C ALA A 72 9.24 0.24 8.85
N MET A 73 8.22 0.80 9.49
CA MET A 73 7.29 0.07 10.36
C MET A 73 5.86 0.46 10.00
N LEU A 74 4.95 -0.52 10.00
CA LEU A 74 3.52 -0.28 9.83
C LEU A 74 2.82 -0.46 11.19
N LYS A 75 2.13 0.57 11.66
CA LYS A 75 1.39 0.56 12.92
C LYS A 75 -0.07 0.89 12.68
N TYR A 76 -0.96 0.43 13.55
CA TYR A 76 -2.34 0.91 13.56
C TYR A 76 -2.39 2.37 14.01
N LEU A 77 -3.22 3.17 13.35
CA LEU A 77 -3.55 4.53 13.82
C LEU A 77 -4.35 4.48 15.12
N ASP A 78 -5.24 3.49 15.23
CA ASP A 78 -5.93 3.15 16.46
C ASP A 78 -5.88 1.63 16.66
N ARG A 79 -5.31 1.17 17.77
CA ARG A 79 -5.22 -0.26 18.08
C ARG A 79 -6.56 -0.89 18.40
N SER A 80 -7.53 -0.11 18.84
CA SER A 80 -8.89 -0.57 19.15
C SER A 80 -9.77 -0.65 17.91
N ASP A 81 -9.44 0.11 16.85
CA ASP A 81 -10.16 0.12 15.58
C ASP A 81 -9.23 -0.11 14.39
N ARG A 82 -9.14 -1.34 13.94
CA ARG A 82 -8.33 -1.74 12.78
C ARG A 82 -8.84 -1.18 11.45
N THR A 83 -10.02 -0.57 11.42
CA THR A 83 -10.56 0.12 10.24
C THR A 83 -10.13 1.57 10.17
N ALA A 84 -9.67 2.13 11.29
CA ALA A 84 -9.23 3.52 11.38
C ALA A 84 -8.02 3.85 10.50
N GLY A 85 -7.26 2.84 10.06
CA GLY A 85 -6.11 3.00 9.19
C GLY A 85 -4.79 2.58 9.81
N VAL A 86 -3.72 2.80 9.07
CA VAL A 86 -2.34 2.49 9.46
C VAL A 86 -1.42 3.68 9.21
N SER A 87 -0.33 3.70 9.96
CA SER A 87 0.79 4.62 9.80
C SER A 87 2.01 3.86 9.30
N LEU A 88 2.53 4.23 8.15
CA LEU A 88 3.87 3.85 7.70
C LEU A 88 4.85 4.91 8.22
N GLU A 89 5.71 4.52 9.13
CA GLU A 89 6.70 5.42 9.74
C GLU A 89 8.10 4.81 9.70
N GLY A 90 9.11 5.65 9.72
CA GLY A 90 10.48 5.17 9.73
C GLY A 90 11.53 6.25 9.52
N MET A 91 12.71 5.78 9.14
CA MET A 91 13.88 6.60 8.85
C MET A 91 14.48 6.18 7.51
N LEU A 92 14.66 7.14 6.64
CA LEU A 92 15.33 6.97 5.34
C LEU A 92 16.78 7.45 5.47
N ASP A 93 17.72 6.52 5.45
CA ASP A 93 19.15 6.79 5.44
C ASP A 93 19.69 6.87 4.02
N THR A 94 20.49 7.90 3.74
CA THR A 94 21.17 8.08 2.45
C THR A 94 22.67 8.10 2.56
N LYS A 95 23.21 8.18 3.79
CA LYS A 95 24.64 8.34 4.04
C LYS A 95 25.37 7.02 3.83
N THR A 96 24.80 5.93 4.33
CA THR A 96 25.44 4.61 4.34
C THR A 96 25.68 4.06 2.93
N LEU A 97 24.77 4.31 1.98
CA LEU A 97 24.84 3.79 0.62
C LEU A 97 25.06 4.88 -0.44
N GLY A 98 25.74 5.97 -0.08
CA GLY A 98 26.18 6.98 -1.04
C GLY A 98 25.05 7.69 -1.80
N GLY A 99 23.96 8.03 -1.09
CA GLY A 99 22.80 8.70 -1.64
C GLY A 99 21.63 7.79 -1.96
N ALA A 100 21.84 6.48 -2.06
CA ALA A 100 20.78 5.51 -2.23
C ALA A 100 20.20 5.12 -0.88
N GLY A 101 18.88 4.89 -0.84
CA GLY A 101 18.18 4.43 0.36
C GLY A 101 16.72 4.11 0.04
N PHE A 102 16.17 3.09 0.69
CA PHE A 102 14.74 2.80 0.66
C PHE A 102 14.32 1.98 1.87
N ALA A 103 13.07 2.17 2.29
CA ALA A 103 12.41 1.31 3.26
C ALA A 103 10.93 1.20 2.92
N SER A 104 10.39 0.00 2.99
CA SER A 104 9.03 -0.32 2.60
C SER A 104 8.37 -1.31 3.55
N GLN A 105 7.05 -1.32 3.51
CA GLN A 105 6.21 -2.38 4.04
C GLN A 105 5.50 -3.08 2.87
N VAL A 106 5.50 -4.40 2.89
CA VAL A 106 5.08 -5.24 1.77
C VAL A 106 4.07 -6.27 2.25
N TYR A 107 2.89 -6.25 1.63
CA TYR A 107 1.84 -7.25 1.77
C TYR A 107 2.00 -8.27 0.64
N ARG A 108 2.15 -9.56 0.98
CA ARG A 108 2.45 -10.64 0.02
C ARG A 108 1.39 -11.73 0.00
N HIS A 109 0.15 -11.39 0.23
CA HIS A 109 -0.95 -12.32 0.10
C HIS A 109 -1.72 -12.04 -1.18
N PRO A 110 -2.02 -13.05 -2.00
CA PRO A 110 -2.79 -12.86 -3.24
C PRO A 110 -4.18 -12.27 -2.96
N ILE A 111 -4.56 -11.30 -3.76
CA ILE A 111 -5.88 -10.68 -3.75
C ILE A 111 -6.50 -10.91 -5.11
N SER A 112 -7.52 -11.75 -5.18
CA SER A 112 -8.26 -12.00 -6.42
C SER A 112 -9.41 -11.02 -6.55
N LEU A 113 -9.48 -10.32 -7.66
CA LEU A 113 -10.47 -9.29 -7.98
C LEU A 113 -11.15 -9.61 -9.32
N PRO A 114 -12.08 -10.59 -9.35
CA PRO A 114 -12.67 -11.07 -10.60
C PRO A 114 -13.46 -10.02 -11.39
N MET A 115 -13.82 -8.90 -10.75
CA MET A 115 -14.54 -7.78 -11.38
C MET A 115 -13.63 -6.55 -11.57
N ALA A 116 -12.32 -6.75 -11.65
CA ALA A 116 -11.36 -5.67 -11.78
C ALA A 116 -11.54 -4.81 -13.03
N ASP A 117 -12.15 -5.33 -14.11
CA ASP A 117 -12.51 -4.58 -15.32
C ASP A 117 -13.43 -3.38 -15.08
N ARG A 118 -14.11 -3.35 -13.94
CA ARG A 118 -14.98 -2.21 -13.56
C ARG A 118 -14.21 -1.00 -13.06
N TYR A 119 -12.93 -1.16 -12.81
CA TYR A 119 -12.07 -0.16 -12.17
C TYR A 119 -10.93 0.22 -13.10
N SER A 120 -10.45 1.44 -12.99
CA SER A 120 -9.37 1.98 -13.81
C SER A 120 -8.15 2.42 -13.00
N ALA A 121 -8.29 2.48 -11.67
CA ALA A 121 -7.25 2.98 -10.79
C ALA A 121 -7.32 2.32 -9.40
N PHE A 122 -6.18 2.34 -8.69
CA PHE A 122 -6.22 2.31 -7.23
C PHE A 122 -6.57 3.70 -6.72
N PHE A 123 -7.25 3.75 -5.57
CA PHE A 123 -7.32 4.96 -4.77
C PHE A 123 -6.63 4.73 -3.43
N LEU A 124 -5.99 5.77 -2.93
CA LEU A 124 -5.35 5.79 -1.62
C LEU A 124 -5.86 7.00 -0.85
N GLU A 125 -6.50 6.78 0.30
CA GLU A 125 -6.91 7.86 1.19
C GLU A 125 -5.87 8.03 2.29
N VAL A 126 -5.30 9.23 2.33
CA VAL A 126 -4.20 9.58 3.24
C VAL A 126 -4.52 10.84 4.02
N GLU A 127 -3.91 10.98 5.18
CA GLU A 127 -3.90 12.24 5.90
C GLU A 127 -2.86 13.18 5.29
N PRO A 128 -3.17 14.46 5.06
CA PRO A 128 -2.19 15.46 4.65
C PRO A 128 -1.19 15.71 5.77
N VAL A 129 0.00 16.19 5.41
CA VAL A 129 1.04 16.55 6.39
C VAL A 129 0.79 17.96 6.89
N GLU A 130 0.77 18.15 8.21
CA GLU A 130 0.64 19.46 8.83
C GLU A 130 1.82 20.39 8.43
N GLU A 131 1.52 21.67 8.19
CA GLU A 131 2.56 22.69 8.02
C GLU A 131 3.39 22.79 9.28
N GLY A 132 4.72 22.75 9.14
CA GLY A 132 5.66 22.81 10.29
C GLY A 132 6.45 21.53 10.51
N HIS A 133 6.05 20.41 9.96
CA HIS A 133 6.89 19.20 9.94
C HIS A 133 7.95 19.30 8.82
N GLN A 134 8.82 20.31 8.94
CA GLN A 134 9.96 20.46 8.04
C GLN A 134 10.94 19.30 8.25
N GLY A 135 11.48 18.77 7.15
CA GLY A 135 12.45 17.67 7.20
C GLY A 135 11.87 16.26 7.09
N LEU A 136 10.54 16.11 7.02
CA LEU A 136 9.94 14.82 6.70
C LEU A 136 10.05 14.51 5.21
N VAL A 137 10.32 13.24 4.91
CA VAL A 137 10.16 12.69 3.56
C VAL A 137 8.70 12.82 3.14
N ARG A 138 8.45 13.37 1.94
CA ARG A 138 7.10 13.65 1.43
C ARG A 138 6.73 12.85 0.19
N THR A 139 7.71 12.31 -0.51
CA THR A 139 7.46 11.52 -1.72
C THR A 139 7.53 10.04 -1.39
N PHE A 140 6.46 9.33 -1.71
CA PHE A 140 6.32 7.90 -1.48
C PHE A 140 6.07 7.17 -2.79
N THR A 141 6.33 5.86 -2.79
CA THR A 141 6.06 4.99 -3.91
C THR A 141 5.03 3.95 -3.50
N PHE A 142 3.92 3.88 -4.20
CA PHE A 142 3.02 2.75 -4.20
C PHE A 142 3.56 1.68 -5.16
N GLY A 143 3.51 0.42 -4.77
CA GLY A 143 3.91 -0.70 -5.61
C GLY A 143 2.88 -1.82 -5.60
N ALA A 144 2.62 -2.40 -6.77
CA ALA A 144 1.76 -3.58 -6.95
C ALA A 144 2.46 -4.61 -7.84
N ARG A 145 2.12 -5.90 -7.64
CA ARG A 145 2.51 -7.00 -8.53
C ARG A 145 1.28 -7.80 -8.93
N ASP A 146 1.31 -8.27 -10.17
CA ASP A 146 0.28 -9.09 -10.80
C ASP A 146 0.77 -10.50 -11.19
N ARG A 147 1.99 -10.85 -10.79
CA ARG A 147 2.65 -12.12 -11.14
C ARG A 147 2.91 -12.96 -9.89
N PRO A 148 2.99 -14.30 -10.04
CA PRO A 148 3.31 -15.18 -8.93
C PRO A 148 4.52 -14.70 -8.14
N LEU A 149 4.46 -14.87 -6.84
CA LEU A 149 5.57 -14.56 -5.94
C LEU A 149 6.68 -15.59 -6.18
N GLY A 150 7.88 -15.11 -6.49
CA GLY A 150 9.10 -15.89 -6.41
C GLY A 150 9.60 -16.04 -4.96
N SER A 151 10.85 -16.42 -4.79
CA SER A 151 11.49 -16.43 -3.47
C SER A 151 11.38 -15.05 -2.80
N PRO A 152 11.21 -14.96 -1.48
CA PRO A 152 11.11 -13.70 -0.74
C PRO A 152 12.24 -12.71 -1.02
N ASN A 153 13.44 -13.23 -1.32
CA ASN A 153 14.64 -12.43 -1.59
C ASN A 153 14.89 -12.22 -3.09
N GLU A 154 14.06 -12.76 -3.96
CA GLU A 154 14.22 -12.62 -5.40
C GLU A 154 13.69 -11.26 -5.87
N SER A 155 14.54 -10.58 -6.65
CA SER A 155 14.10 -9.35 -7.32
C SER A 155 13.06 -9.71 -8.38
N ALA A 156 11.89 -9.12 -8.31
CA ALA A 156 10.82 -9.35 -9.27
C ALA A 156 10.28 -8.02 -9.80
N LEU A 157 9.63 -8.10 -10.95
CA LEU A 157 8.95 -6.96 -11.54
C LEU A 157 7.88 -6.41 -10.59
N THR A 158 7.86 -5.11 -10.41
CA THR A 158 6.87 -4.39 -9.60
C THR A 158 6.39 -3.19 -10.39
N TYR A 159 5.10 -2.97 -10.44
CA TYR A 159 4.49 -1.78 -11.03
C TYR A 159 4.45 -0.68 -9.97
N GLN A 160 5.07 0.45 -10.23
CA GLN A 160 5.29 1.52 -9.26
C GLN A 160 4.64 2.83 -9.69
N PHE A 161 4.16 3.57 -8.71
CA PHE A 161 3.65 4.93 -8.87
C PHE A 161 4.18 5.80 -7.73
N ASP A 162 4.86 6.89 -8.08
CA ASP A 162 5.36 7.86 -7.10
C ASP A 162 4.32 8.93 -6.86
N PHE A 163 4.09 9.27 -5.60
CA PHE A 163 3.17 10.31 -5.21
C PHE A 163 3.75 11.17 -4.08
N GLN A 164 3.33 12.41 -4.04
CA GLN A 164 3.73 13.35 -2.99
C GLN A 164 2.58 13.56 -2.02
N LEU A 165 2.87 13.54 -0.72
CA LEU A 165 1.87 13.90 0.29
C LEU A 165 1.51 15.38 0.15
N PRO A 166 0.22 15.69 0.02
CA PRO A 166 -0.23 17.06 0.01
C PRO A 166 0.03 17.72 1.36
N ALA A 167 0.40 19.00 1.34
CA ALA A 167 0.42 19.82 2.52
C ALA A 167 -1.02 20.10 2.99
N LEU A 168 -1.22 20.17 4.29
CA LEU A 168 -2.47 20.63 4.86
C LEU A 168 -2.65 22.11 4.49
N VAL A 169 -3.63 22.42 3.66
CA VAL A 169 -4.02 23.80 3.42
C VAL A 169 -4.93 24.21 4.57
N THR A 170 -4.41 25.01 5.49
CA THR A 170 -5.19 25.60 6.58
C THR A 170 -6.12 26.65 6.00
N VAL A 171 -7.27 26.25 5.48
CA VAL A 171 -8.37 27.17 5.27
C VAL A 171 -8.91 27.48 6.67
N GLN A 172 -8.93 28.76 7.08
CA GLN A 172 -9.64 29.18 8.28
C GLN A 172 -11.09 28.70 8.17
N ARG A 173 -11.41 27.58 8.78
CA ARG A 173 -12.75 27.03 8.91
C ARG A 173 -13.11 26.94 10.40
N ASP A 174 -14.37 27.18 10.66
CA ASP A 174 -14.97 27.10 11.99
C ASP A 174 -14.57 25.80 12.71
N SER A 175 -14.40 25.91 14.00
CA SER A 175 -13.83 24.97 14.98
C SER A 175 -14.52 23.60 15.12
N ALA A 176 -15.31 23.16 14.13
CA ALA A 176 -16.05 21.89 14.14
C ALA A 176 -15.58 20.85 13.10
N SER A 177 -14.53 21.15 12.29
CA SER A 177 -14.03 20.22 11.29
C SER A 177 -13.20 19.12 11.96
N THR A 178 -13.62 17.87 11.82
CA THR A 178 -12.88 16.71 12.31
C THR A 178 -11.70 16.36 11.40
N LYS A 179 -10.66 15.69 11.91
CA LYS A 179 -9.51 15.20 11.09
C LYS A 179 -9.95 14.35 9.89
N LEU A 180 -11.12 13.72 9.96
CA LEU A 180 -11.69 12.93 8.86
C LEU A 180 -12.11 13.77 7.67
N ASP A 181 -12.47 15.04 7.88
CA ASP A 181 -12.89 15.95 6.79
C ASP A 181 -11.72 16.45 5.95
N GLN A 182 -10.49 16.10 6.31
CA GLN A 182 -9.26 16.57 5.67
C GLN A 182 -8.54 15.46 4.88
N LEU A 183 -9.15 14.27 4.73
CA LEU A 183 -8.54 13.19 3.96
C LEU A 183 -8.35 13.58 2.50
N VAL A 184 -7.21 13.23 1.97
CA VAL A 184 -6.90 13.41 0.55
C VAL A 184 -6.92 12.07 -0.15
N ARG A 185 -7.68 11.97 -1.23
CA ARG A 185 -7.68 10.81 -2.11
C ARG A 185 -6.68 11.00 -3.22
N ILE A 186 -5.74 10.07 -3.33
CA ILE A 186 -4.77 9.97 -4.41
C ILE A 186 -5.25 8.88 -5.34
N SER A 187 -5.57 9.24 -6.59
CA SER A 187 -5.88 8.28 -7.66
C SER A 187 -4.59 7.80 -8.30
N ILE A 188 -4.48 6.48 -8.51
CA ILE A 188 -3.32 5.81 -9.09
C ILE A 188 -3.80 5.00 -10.30
N PRO A 189 -3.94 5.62 -11.49
CA PRO A 189 -4.43 4.95 -12.68
C PRO A 189 -3.54 3.75 -13.06
N PHE A 190 -4.14 2.62 -13.45
CA PHE A 190 -3.38 1.42 -13.81
C PHE A 190 -2.42 1.67 -14.96
N ASN A 191 -2.80 2.50 -15.92
CA ASN A 191 -1.98 2.89 -17.07
C ASN A 191 -0.83 3.88 -16.73
N LYS A 192 -0.78 4.38 -15.50
CA LYS A 192 0.32 5.22 -14.98
C LYS A 192 1.29 4.44 -14.10
N LEU A 193 0.98 3.19 -13.81
CA LEU A 193 1.89 2.31 -13.10
C LEU A 193 3.09 1.97 -13.99
N VAL A 194 4.29 2.25 -13.52
CA VAL A 194 5.54 2.02 -14.24
C VAL A 194 6.11 0.65 -13.87
N PRO A 195 6.22 -0.29 -14.81
CA PRO A 195 6.89 -1.56 -14.56
C PRO A 195 8.37 -1.32 -14.24
N THR A 196 8.83 -1.85 -13.12
CA THR A 196 10.15 -1.55 -12.55
C THR A 196 10.82 -2.84 -12.06
N PHE A 197 12.09 -3.03 -12.41
CA PHE A 197 12.91 -4.13 -11.92
C PHE A 197 14.18 -3.58 -11.27
N ARG A 198 14.41 -3.94 -10.01
CA ARG A 198 15.55 -3.42 -9.21
C ARG A 198 15.66 -1.89 -9.22
N GLY A 199 14.52 -1.20 -9.12
CA GLY A 199 14.46 0.27 -9.12
C GLY A 199 14.66 0.92 -10.49
N ARG A 200 14.72 0.16 -11.58
CA ARG A 200 14.87 0.69 -12.95
C ARG A 200 13.61 0.41 -13.76
N PRO A 201 13.04 1.40 -14.46
CA PRO A 201 11.93 1.20 -15.37
C PRO A 201 12.24 0.15 -16.45
N LYS A 202 11.21 -0.58 -16.85
CA LYS A 202 11.23 -1.60 -17.92
C LYS A 202 10.16 -1.26 -18.93
N SER A 203 10.56 -0.88 -20.17
CA SER A 203 9.64 -0.42 -21.23
C SER A 203 8.87 -1.55 -21.91
N ASP A 204 9.40 -2.77 -21.91
CA ASP A 204 8.89 -3.88 -22.75
C ASP A 204 7.95 -4.82 -21.98
N GLU A 205 7.41 -4.35 -20.86
CA GLU A 205 6.52 -5.14 -20.02
C GLU A 205 5.05 -4.89 -20.37
N LYS A 206 4.24 -5.93 -20.16
CA LYS A 206 2.79 -5.82 -20.32
C LYS A 206 2.22 -4.81 -19.32
N PRO A 207 1.09 -4.17 -19.61
CA PRO A 207 0.36 -3.38 -18.63
C PRO A 207 0.03 -4.19 -17.37
N PHE A 208 -0.14 -3.50 -16.26
CA PHE A 208 -0.57 -4.13 -15.00
C PHE A 208 -1.93 -4.80 -15.15
N ASP A 209 -2.03 -6.05 -14.67
CA ASP A 209 -3.29 -6.80 -14.62
C ASP A 209 -3.90 -6.73 -13.21
N PRO A 210 -5.02 -5.99 -13.03
CA PRO A 210 -5.63 -5.83 -11.71
C PRO A 210 -6.41 -7.06 -11.23
N HIS A 211 -6.64 -8.10 -12.05
CA HIS A 211 -7.39 -9.29 -11.65
C HIS A 211 -6.65 -10.16 -10.63
N GLN A 212 -5.33 -10.14 -10.66
CA GLN A 212 -4.48 -10.89 -9.74
C GLN A 212 -3.44 -9.97 -9.10
N ILE A 213 -3.75 -9.47 -7.92
CA ILE A 213 -2.76 -8.73 -7.14
C ILE A 213 -2.04 -9.73 -6.23
N THR A 214 -0.75 -9.92 -6.44
CA THR A 214 0.07 -10.86 -5.64
C THR A 214 0.85 -10.15 -4.55
N GLN A 215 1.05 -8.84 -4.67
CA GLN A 215 1.76 -8.01 -3.70
C GLN A 215 1.28 -6.58 -3.78
N ILE A 216 1.22 -5.92 -2.62
CA ILE A 216 1.09 -4.46 -2.48
C ILE A 216 2.22 -3.97 -1.59
N SER A 217 2.73 -2.78 -1.86
CA SER A 217 3.78 -2.16 -1.04
C SER A 217 3.64 -0.64 -0.96
N PHE A 218 4.06 -0.10 0.18
CA PHE A 218 4.28 1.33 0.39
C PHE A 218 5.74 1.54 0.74
N MET A 219 6.41 2.46 0.08
CA MET A 219 7.85 2.66 0.18
C MET A 219 8.21 4.14 0.29
N ALA A 220 9.13 4.46 1.18
CA ALA A 220 9.92 5.67 1.14
C ALA A 220 11.25 5.36 0.46
N ARG A 221 11.68 6.15 -0.53
CA ARG A 221 12.97 6.02 -1.20
C ARG A 221 13.66 7.36 -1.42
N SER A 222 14.98 7.35 -1.46
CA SER A 222 15.80 8.56 -1.48
C SER A 222 15.80 9.32 -2.81
N PHE A 223 15.40 8.69 -3.91
CA PHE A 223 15.55 9.24 -5.27
C PHE A 223 16.98 9.80 -5.50
N PHE A 224 17.99 9.00 -5.08
CA PHE A 224 19.40 9.41 -5.14
C PHE A 224 19.67 10.73 -4.42
N ASN A 225 19.42 10.75 -3.10
CA ASN A 225 19.66 11.87 -2.21
C ASN A 225 18.77 13.11 -2.39
N HIS A 226 17.64 12.99 -3.10
CA HIS A 226 16.64 14.06 -3.18
C HIS A 226 15.82 14.21 -1.89
N GLN A 227 15.73 13.14 -1.10
CA GLN A 227 15.10 13.16 0.22
C GLN A 227 15.73 12.16 1.17
N SER A 228 15.74 12.47 2.46
CA SER A 228 16.25 11.63 3.55
C SER A 228 15.64 12.08 4.88
N GLY A 229 15.79 11.26 5.91
CA GLY A 229 15.31 11.59 7.24
C GLY A 229 14.05 10.83 7.63
N PRO A 230 13.34 11.29 8.68
CA PRO A 230 12.13 10.63 9.16
C PRO A 230 11.01 10.75 8.14
N PHE A 231 10.11 9.75 8.15
CA PHE A 231 8.89 9.77 7.33
C PHE A 231 7.69 9.27 8.11
N LEU A 232 6.54 9.79 7.72
CA LEU A 232 5.23 9.44 8.26
C LEU A 232 4.20 9.51 7.14
N LEU A 233 3.50 8.41 6.88
CA LEU A 233 2.40 8.31 5.92
C LEU A 233 1.22 7.62 6.60
N ASN A 234 0.19 8.38 6.92
CA ASN A 234 -1.05 7.87 7.49
C ASN A 234 -2.01 7.49 6.37
N ILE A 235 -2.35 6.20 6.30
CA ILE A 235 -3.21 5.61 5.27
C ILE A 235 -4.50 5.16 5.93
N ARG A 236 -5.62 5.70 5.48
CA ARG A 236 -6.95 5.32 5.97
C ARG A 236 -7.51 4.16 5.17
N ARG A 237 -7.54 4.28 3.86
CA ARG A 237 -8.09 3.26 2.96
C ARG A 237 -7.25 3.08 1.71
N LEU A 238 -7.25 1.87 1.19
CA LEU A 238 -6.78 1.52 -0.14
C LEU A 238 -7.87 0.72 -0.85
N GLY A 239 -8.13 1.02 -2.11
CA GLY A 239 -9.11 0.29 -2.90
C GLY A 239 -8.98 0.55 -4.39
N LEU A 240 -10.04 0.21 -5.14
CA LEU A 240 -10.17 0.43 -6.58
C LEU A 240 -11.32 1.39 -6.88
N GLU A 241 -11.14 2.24 -7.93
CA GLU A 241 -12.12 3.19 -8.46
C GLU A 241 -12.19 3.17 -9.99
#